data_dc8e203be0137bbc3cabab466e95b0f7
#
_entry.id   dc8e203be0137bbc3cabab466e95b0f7
#
_cell.length_a   1.000
_cell.length_b   1.000
_cell.length_c   1.000
_cell.angle_alpha   90.00
_cell.angle_beta   90.00
_cell.angle_gamma   90.00
#
_symmetry.space_group_name_H-M   'P 1'
#
loop_
_entity.id
_entity.type
_entity.pdbx_description
1 polymer ?
#
loop_
_entity_poly.entity_id
_entity_poly.type
_entity_poly.pdbx_seq_one_letter_code
_entity_poly.pdbx_strand_id
1 'polypeptide(L)'
;MNLVDAAYQRAETSGFPMSCEQPVGRLLAVFAASIRPGGHILELGTGAGVGVAWLVAGLGERTDVTVTSLELDEKVAAVAAGETWPSYVDLRVADALAFLPSAVGMFDLIFADAQGGKIEGLDLTIAALRPRGILVVDDMRVVDDWPEDFKARQAGVRRMLTSHPDLVSVELDHGSGMVVSTRR
;
A
#
# COMPACT_ATOMS: atom_id res chain seq x y z
N MET A 1 -16.48 -15.53 -8.96
CA MET A 1 -15.60 -14.36 -9.21
C MET A 1 -14.60 -14.34 -8.08
N ASN A 2 -13.31 -14.17 -8.35
CA ASN A 2 -12.30 -14.06 -7.28
C ASN A 2 -12.32 -12.65 -6.66
N LEU A 3 -11.68 -12.48 -5.49
CA LEU A 3 -11.68 -11.19 -4.76
C LEU A 3 -11.07 -10.04 -5.57
N VAL A 4 -10.07 -10.33 -6.39
CA VAL A 4 -9.40 -9.30 -7.22
C VAL A 4 -10.34 -8.79 -8.30
N ASP A 5 -11.01 -9.69 -9.04
CA ASP A 5 -11.97 -9.29 -10.07
C ASP A 5 -13.14 -8.52 -9.45
N ALA A 6 -13.64 -8.98 -8.30
CA ALA A 6 -14.68 -8.30 -7.55
C ALA A 6 -14.28 -6.89 -7.12
N ALA A 7 -13.02 -6.70 -6.69
CA ALA A 7 -12.51 -5.40 -6.28
C ALA A 7 -12.42 -4.40 -7.45
N TYR A 8 -11.92 -4.84 -8.62
CA TYR A 8 -11.91 -3.98 -9.82
C TYR A 8 -13.33 -3.64 -10.30
N GLN A 9 -14.25 -4.62 -10.30
CA GLN A 9 -15.65 -4.35 -10.65
C GLN A 9 -16.31 -3.37 -9.67
N ARG A 10 -15.99 -3.47 -8.39
CA ARG A 10 -16.46 -2.56 -7.35
C ARG A 10 -15.92 -1.14 -7.56
N ALA A 11 -14.65 -1.00 -7.89
CA ALA A 11 -14.02 0.27 -8.24
C ALA A 11 -14.72 0.93 -9.43
N GLU A 12 -14.95 0.17 -10.51
CA GLU A 12 -15.66 0.65 -11.69
C GLU A 12 -17.10 1.07 -11.37
N THR A 13 -17.85 0.22 -10.66
CA THR A 13 -19.27 0.48 -10.31
C THR A 13 -19.42 1.69 -9.40
N SER A 14 -18.48 1.92 -8.47
CA SER A 14 -18.48 3.08 -7.58
C SER A 14 -17.92 4.35 -8.22
N GLY A 15 -17.37 4.25 -9.44
CA GLY A 15 -16.69 5.36 -10.10
C GLY A 15 -15.39 5.78 -9.42
N PHE A 16 -14.72 4.88 -8.69
CA PHE A 16 -13.44 5.14 -8.04
C PHE A 16 -12.27 4.94 -9.02
N PRO A 17 -11.58 6.02 -9.46
CA PRO A 17 -10.61 5.94 -10.55
C PRO A 17 -9.18 5.58 -10.11
N MET A 18 -8.89 5.62 -8.80
CA MET A 18 -7.54 5.55 -8.25
C MET A 18 -7.24 4.17 -7.65
N SER A 19 -7.48 3.11 -8.42
CA SER A 19 -7.11 1.76 -8.00
C SER A 19 -5.75 1.37 -8.54
N CYS A 20 -4.96 0.65 -7.74
CA CYS A 20 -3.66 0.19 -8.20
C CYS A 20 -3.78 -0.68 -9.46
N GLU A 21 -2.85 -0.52 -10.37
CA GLU A 21 -2.82 -1.27 -11.63
C GLU A 21 -2.52 -2.76 -11.39
N GLN A 22 -2.98 -3.65 -12.32
CA GLN A 22 -2.72 -5.09 -12.21
C GLN A 22 -1.24 -5.46 -12.06
N PRO A 23 -0.28 -4.83 -12.75
CA PRO A 23 1.14 -5.12 -12.54
C PRO A 23 1.60 -4.86 -11.11
N VAL A 24 1.16 -3.75 -10.50
CA VAL A 24 1.43 -3.40 -9.10
C VAL A 24 0.82 -4.45 -8.18
N GLY A 25 -0.47 -4.76 -8.35
CA GLY A 25 -1.17 -5.74 -7.55
C GLY A 25 -0.53 -7.13 -7.59
N ARG A 26 -0.05 -7.59 -8.76
CA ARG A 26 0.68 -8.86 -8.87
C ARG A 26 1.96 -8.87 -8.06
N LEU A 27 2.68 -7.75 -8.01
CA LEU A 27 3.89 -7.63 -7.20
C LEU A 27 3.55 -7.64 -5.70
N LEU A 28 2.47 -6.96 -5.30
CA LEU A 28 1.96 -7.02 -3.92
C LEU A 28 1.62 -8.45 -3.51
N ALA A 29 0.98 -9.24 -4.38
CA ALA A 29 0.69 -10.65 -4.13
C ALA A 29 1.96 -11.48 -3.93
N VAL A 30 3.01 -11.25 -4.72
CA VAL A 30 4.32 -11.92 -4.56
C VAL A 30 4.93 -11.59 -3.19
N PHE A 31 4.91 -10.32 -2.78
CA PHE A 31 5.43 -9.93 -1.47
C PHE A 31 4.57 -10.48 -0.33
N ALA A 32 3.25 -10.44 -0.44
CA ALA A 32 2.36 -11.02 0.57
C ALA A 32 2.61 -12.53 0.76
N ALA A 33 2.80 -13.28 -0.34
CA ALA A 33 3.14 -14.70 -0.29
C ALA A 33 4.46 -14.97 0.47
N SER A 34 5.42 -14.04 0.44
CA SER A 34 6.72 -14.18 1.09
C SER A 34 6.75 -13.78 2.56
N ILE A 35 5.67 -13.22 3.09
CA ILE A 35 5.60 -12.77 4.49
C ILE A 35 5.78 -13.96 5.44
N ARG A 36 6.62 -13.76 6.46
CA ARG A 36 6.87 -14.77 7.50
C ARG A 36 5.59 -15.19 8.22
N PRO A 37 5.54 -16.38 8.82
CA PRO A 37 4.45 -16.78 9.72
C PRO A 37 4.21 -15.74 10.82
N GLY A 38 2.93 -15.41 11.08
CA GLY A 38 2.53 -14.40 12.05
C GLY A 38 2.94 -12.98 11.69
N GLY A 39 3.19 -12.70 10.40
CA GLY A 39 3.59 -11.38 9.93
C GLY A 39 2.44 -10.39 9.83
N HIS A 40 2.78 -9.10 9.67
CA HIS A 40 1.82 -8.01 9.58
C HIS A 40 2.04 -7.20 8.31
N ILE A 41 0.97 -6.96 7.57
CA ILE A 41 0.92 -6.14 6.37
C ILE A 41 0.11 -4.88 6.66
N LEU A 42 0.58 -3.73 6.18
CA LEU A 42 -0.14 -2.46 6.21
C LEU A 42 -0.36 -1.95 4.80
N GLU A 43 -1.56 -1.48 4.52
CA GLU A 43 -1.86 -0.68 3.35
C GLU A 43 -2.30 0.72 3.79
N LEU A 44 -1.77 1.74 3.14
CA LEU A 44 -2.15 3.14 3.29
C LEU A 44 -2.87 3.58 2.02
N GLY A 45 -4.18 3.78 2.11
CA GLY A 45 -5.09 4.03 0.99
C GLY A 45 -5.83 2.76 0.56
N THR A 46 -6.92 2.43 1.24
CA THR A 46 -7.76 1.26 0.91
C THR A 46 -8.45 1.41 -0.44
N GLY A 47 -8.94 2.64 -0.73
CA GLY A 47 -9.74 2.90 -1.92
C GLY A 47 -10.93 1.94 -2.04
N ALA A 48 -11.13 1.36 -3.22
CA ALA A 48 -12.15 0.33 -3.46
C ALA A 48 -11.73 -1.09 -2.99
N GLY A 49 -10.56 -1.22 -2.34
CA GLY A 49 -10.04 -2.48 -1.80
C GLY A 49 -9.29 -3.34 -2.82
N VAL A 50 -8.79 -2.77 -3.91
CA VAL A 50 -8.04 -3.51 -4.94
C VAL A 50 -6.71 -4.00 -4.41
N GLY A 51 -5.94 -3.15 -3.70
CA GLY A 51 -4.67 -3.54 -3.11
C GLY A 51 -4.84 -4.63 -2.05
N VAL A 52 -5.83 -4.47 -1.15
CA VAL A 52 -6.18 -5.52 -0.17
C VAL A 52 -6.49 -6.84 -0.86
N ALA A 53 -7.28 -6.82 -1.96
CA ALA A 53 -7.63 -8.04 -2.69
C ALA A 53 -6.39 -8.75 -3.25
N TRP A 54 -5.41 -8.02 -3.76
CA TRP A 54 -4.15 -8.59 -4.22
C TRP A 54 -3.30 -9.14 -3.08
N LEU A 55 -3.24 -8.45 -1.93
CA LEU A 55 -2.55 -8.95 -0.74
C LEU A 55 -3.16 -10.27 -0.27
N VAL A 56 -4.49 -10.33 -0.18
CA VAL A 56 -5.24 -11.56 0.18
C VAL A 56 -5.00 -12.67 -0.85
N ALA A 57 -5.02 -12.35 -2.14
CA ALA A 57 -4.74 -13.34 -3.19
C ALA A 57 -3.33 -13.93 -3.06
N GLY A 58 -2.34 -13.10 -2.69
CA GLY A 58 -0.97 -13.56 -2.44
C GLY A 58 -0.83 -14.45 -1.21
N LEU A 59 -1.61 -14.20 -0.16
CA LEU A 59 -1.64 -15.05 1.05
C LEU A 59 -2.26 -16.44 0.78
N GLY A 60 -3.16 -16.55 -0.22
CA GLY A 60 -3.83 -17.80 -0.54
C GLY A 60 -4.64 -18.34 0.65
N GLU A 61 -4.35 -19.56 1.09
CA GLU A 61 -5.05 -20.21 2.21
C GLU A 61 -4.48 -19.82 3.60
N ARG A 62 -3.48 -18.97 3.67
CA ARG A 62 -2.87 -18.55 4.93
C ARG A 62 -3.82 -17.66 5.73
N THR A 63 -3.92 -17.94 7.04
CA THR A 63 -4.73 -17.17 7.99
C THR A 63 -3.91 -16.65 9.18
N ASP A 64 -2.61 -16.86 9.13
CA ASP A 64 -1.66 -16.50 10.19
C ASP A 64 -1.02 -15.11 10.01
N VAL A 65 -1.36 -14.40 8.93
CA VAL A 65 -0.89 -13.05 8.62
C VAL A 65 -2.03 -12.05 8.80
N THR A 66 -1.76 -10.93 9.44
CA THR A 66 -2.74 -9.84 9.58
C THR A 66 -2.54 -8.80 8.47
N VAL A 67 -3.62 -8.38 7.83
CA VAL A 67 -3.64 -7.28 6.86
C VAL A 67 -4.45 -6.14 7.45
N THR A 68 -3.80 -5.01 7.74
CA THR A 68 -4.46 -3.76 8.14
C THR A 68 -4.47 -2.81 6.96
N SER A 69 -5.61 -2.24 6.62
CA SER A 69 -5.72 -1.23 5.56
C SER A 69 -6.43 0.01 6.08
N LEU A 70 -5.86 1.17 5.81
CA LEU A 70 -6.34 2.47 6.29
C LEU A 70 -6.88 3.30 5.15
N GLU A 71 -8.07 3.86 5.34
CA GLU A 71 -8.69 4.84 4.45
C GLU A 71 -9.12 6.05 5.25
N LEU A 72 -8.79 7.24 4.75
CA LEU A 72 -9.15 8.49 5.41
C LEU A 72 -10.61 8.87 5.17
N ASP A 73 -11.10 8.67 3.96
CA ASP A 73 -12.46 9.03 3.56
C ASP A 73 -13.44 7.89 3.89
N GLU A 74 -14.36 8.15 4.81
CA GLU A 74 -15.39 7.19 5.24
C GLU A 74 -16.26 6.70 4.07
N LYS A 75 -16.56 7.56 3.09
CA LYS A 75 -17.38 7.17 1.94
C LYS A 75 -16.62 6.22 1.00
N VAL A 76 -15.33 6.47 0.81
CA VAL A 76 -14.45 5.60 0.04
C VAL A 76 -14.27 4.27 0.77
N ALA A 77 -14.00 4.30 2.08
CA ALA A 77 -13.86 3.10 2.90
C ALA A 77 -15.13 2.22 2.86
N ALA A 78 -16.32 2.82 2.81
CA ALA A 78 -17.58 2.10 2.71
C ALA A 78 -17.69 1.26 1.41
N VAL A 79 -17.02 1.67 0.34
CA VAL A 79 -16.96 0.91 -0.93
C VAL A 79 -16.26 -0.43 -0.70
N ALA A 80 -15.09 -0.43 -0.08
CA ALA A 80 -14.34 -1.65 0.24
C ALA A 80 -15.05 -2.49 1.30
N ALA A 81 -15.69 -1.86 2.30
CA ALA A 81 -16.42 -2.54 3.38
C ALA A 81 -17.66 -3.31 2.89
N GLY A 82 -18.13 -3.04 1.67
CA GLY A 82 -19.21 -3.83 1.04
C GLY A 82 -18.82 -5.27 0.64
N GLU A 83 -17.53 -5.63 0.75
CA GLU A 83 -17.04 -6.99 0.49
C GLU A 83 -16.95 -7.82 1.77
N THR A 84 -17.05 -9.15 1.61
CA THR A 84 -16.76 -10.10 2.70
C THR A 84 -15.28 -10.45 2.71
N TRP A 85 -14.53 -9.80 3.58
CA TRP A 85 -13.10 -10.05 3.73
C TRP A 85 -12.81 -11.22 4.69
N PRO A 86 -11.68 -11.93 4.52
CA PRO A 86 -11.20 -12.87 5.52
C PRO A 86 -11.02 -12.23 6.90
N SER A 87 -11.19 -12.99 7.97
CA SER A 87 -11.16 -12.49 9.35
C SER A 87 -9.81 -11.87 9.78
N TYR A 88 -8.75 -12.11 9.04
CA TYR A 88 -7.43 -11.53 9.28
C TYR A 88 -7.22 -10.17 8.57
N VAL A 89 -8.22 -9.69 7.81
CA VAL A 89 -8.23 -8.37 7.17
C VAL A 89 -8.98 -7.39 8.07
N ASP A 90 -8.34 -6.29 8.40
CA ASP A 90 -8.86 -5.23 9.26
C ASP A 90 -8.86 -3.90 8.47
N LEU A 91 -10.03 -3.53 7.95
CA LEU A 91 -10.25 -2.25 7.26
C LEU A 91 -10.63 -1.18 8.27
N ARG A 92 -9.91 -0.05 8.26
CA ARG A 92 -10.14 1.03 9.22
C ARG A 92 -10.33 2.37 8.51
N VAL A 93 -11.35 3.10 8.93
CA VAL A 93 -11.42 4.54 8.64
C VAL A 93 -10.48 5.24 9.61
N ALA A 94 -9.33 5.69 9.12
CA ALA A 94 -8.31 6.30 9.96
C ALA A 94 -7.35 7.19 9.16
N ASP A 95 -6.84 8.23 9.81
CA ASP A 95 -5.73 9.02 9.29
C ASP A 95 -4.41 8.27 9.51
N ALA A 96 -3.71 8.00 8.40
CA ALA A 96 -2.41 7.35 8.43
C ALA A 96 -1.39 8.10 9.30
N LEU A 97 -1.40 9.45 9.27
CA LEU A 97 -0.48 10.27 10.06
C LEU A 97 -0.76 10.18 11.57
N ALA A 98 -2.01 9.95 11.95
CA ALA A 98 -2.38 9.71 13.34
C ALA A 98 -2.06 8.28 13.80
N PHE A 99 -2.15 7.30 12.90
CA PHE A 99 -1.92 5.88 13.19
C PHE A 99 -0.43 5.52 13.28
N LEU A 100 0.38 5.95 12.31
CA LEU A 100 1.78 5.53 12.13
C LEU A 100 2.69 5.75 13.35
N PRO A 101 2.57 6.85 14.15
CA PRO A 101 3.42 7.05 15.33
C PRO A 101 3.31 5.92 16.37
N SER A 102 2.17 5.24 16.46
CA SER A 102 1.96 4.12 17.37
C SER A 102 2.41 2.76 16.82
N ALA A 103 2.84 2.71 15.56
CA ALA A 103 3.07 1.49 14.80
C ALA A 103 4.55 1.20 14.50
N VAL A 104 5.48 1.84 15.21
CA VAL A 104 6.93 1.72 14.97
C VAL A 104 7.41 0.27 15.01
N GLY A 105 8.07 -0.19 13.93
CA GLY A 105 8.64 -1.53 13.84
C GLY A 105 7.63 -2.67 13.81
N MET A 106 6.38 -2.42 13.41
CA MET A 106 5.32 -3.43 13.46
C MET A 106 5.16 -4.24 12.17
N PHE A 107 5.43 -3.66 11.00
CA PHE A 107 5.01 -4.24 9.74
C PHE A 107 6.15 -4.90 8.95
N ASP A 108 5.86 -6.06 8.39
CA ASP A 108 6.75 -6.82 7.50
C ASP A 108 6.64 -6.35 6.04
N LEU A 109 5.46 -5.85 5.65
CA LEU A 109 5.19 -5.25 4.35
C LEU A 109 4.31 -4.01 4.55
N ILE A 110 4.68 -2.90 3.91
CA ILE A 110 3.83 -1.71 3.81
C ILE A 110 3.63 -1.38 2.33
N PHE A 111 2.39 -1.22 1.92
CA PHE A 111 2.02 -0.64 0.63
C PHE A 111 1.52 0.79 0.87
N ALA A 112 2.24 1.78 0.35
CA ALA A 112 1.91 3.19 0.51
C ALA A 112 1.37 3.77 -0.79
N ASP A 113 0.05 3.94 -0.83
CA ASP A 113 -0.71 4.44 -1.99
C ASP A 113 -1.72 5.53 -1.58
N ALA A 114 -1.40 6.30 -0.56
CA ALA A 114 -2.16 7.47 -0.11
C ALA A 114 -1.25 8.68 0.08
N GLN A 115 -1.79 9.88 0.13
CA GLN A 115 -1.00 11.08 0.43
C GLN A 115 -0.37 11.00 1.82
N GLY A 116 -1.17 10.64 2.83
CA GLY A 116 -0.67 10.38 4.19
C GLY A 116 0.16 9.10 4.25
N GLY A 117 1.38 9.20 4.72
CA GLY A 117 2.36 8.12 4.78
C GLY A 117 3.22 7.96 3.52
N LYS A 118 2.82 8.52 2.37
CA LYS A 118 3.61 8.52 1.12
C LYS A 118 4.25 9.90 0.87
N ILE A 119 3.42 10.94 0.77
CA ILE A 119 3.89 12.32 0.54
C ILE A 119 4.18 13.02 1.87
N GLU A 120 3.26 12.90 2.81
CA GLU A 120 3.38 13.44 4.15
C GLU A 120 3.65 12.31 5.14
N GLY A 121 4.66 12.43 6.00
CA GLY A 121 4.98 11.43 7.02
C GLY A 121 5.62 10.15 6.47
N LEU A 122 6.35 10.21 5.35
CA LEU A 122 7.08 9.05 4.82
C LEU A 122 8.10 8.49 5.82
N ASP A 123 8.70 9.34 6.63
CA ASP A 123 9.59 8.96 7.73
C ASP A 123 8.87 8.09 8.79
N LEU A 124 7.59 8.38 9.08
CA LEU A 124 6.76 7.57 9.97
C LEU A 124 6.47 6.19 9.34
N THR A 125 6.21 6.15 8.04
CA THR A 125 6.02 4.89 7.30
C THR A 125 7.28 4.04 7.32
N ILE A 126 8.45 4.64 7.09
CA ILE A 126 9.73 3.95 7.19
C ILE A 126 9.97 3.44 8.62
N ALA A 127 9.65 4.25 9.64
CA ALA A 127 9.78 3.84 11.03
C ALA A 127 8.84 2.68 11.41
N ALA A 128 7.67 2.59 10.78
CA ALA A 128 6.70 1.51 11.00
C ALA A 128 7.15 0.14 10.46
N LEU A 129 8.11 0.13 9.50
CA LEU A 129 8.69 -1.12 9.02
C LEU A 129 9.54 -1.80 10.10
N ARG A 130 9.48 -3.11 10.14
CA ARG A 130 10.45 -3.94 10.87
C ARG A 130 11.81 -3.94 10.15
N PRO A 131 12.90 -4.27 10.84
CA PRO A 131 14.13 -4.66 10.15
C PRO A 131 13.82 -5.78 9.14
N ARG A 132 14.31 -5.64 7.91
CA ARG A 132 14.03 -6.50 6.74
C ARG A 132 12.60 -6.42 6.21
N GLY A 133 11.76 -5.53 6.73
CA GLY A 133 10.44 -5.23 6.17
C GLY A 133 10.54 -4.57 4.79
N ILE A 134 9.53 -4.78 3.98
CA ILE A 134 9.43 -4.27 2.61
C ILE A 134 8.46 -3.10 2.57
N LEU A 135 8.85 -2.01 1.92
CA LEU A 135 8.00 -0.88 1.58
C LEU A 135 7.84 -0.82 0.06
N VAL A 136 6.59 -0.80 -0.39
CA VAL A 136 6.22 -0.53 -1.78
C VAL A 136 5.51 0.81 -1.82
N VAL A 137 6.05 1.75 -2.60
CA VAL A 137 5.45 3.08 -2.81
C VAL A 137 5.04 3.19 -4.27
N ASP A 138 3.75 3.41 -4.51
CA ASP A 138 3.16 3.49 -5.86
C ASP A 138 3.16 4.90 -6.45
N ASP A 139 2.78 5.01 -7.73
CA ASP A 139 2.69 6.27 -8.52
C ASP A 139 4.04 7.00 -8.62
N MET A 140 5.12 6.28 -8.80
CA MET A 140 6.46 6.87 -8.89
C MET A 140 6.89 7.17 -10.32
N ARG A 141 6.08 6.83 -11.34
CA ARG A 141 6.35 7.27 -12.72
C ARG A 141 6.13 8.78 -12.85
N VAL A 142 7.02 9.46 -13.55
CA VAL A 142 6.80 10.86 -13.89
C VAL A 142 5.78 10.93 -15.03
N VAL A 143 4.67 11.65 -14.80
CA VAL A 143 3.65 11.92 -15.81
C VAL A 143 3.72 13.41 -16.17
N ASP A 144 3.96 13.71 -17.45
CA ASP A 144 4.21 15.08 -17.91
C ASP A 144 3.04 16.03 -17.63
N ASP A 145 1.81 15.52 -17.70
CA ASP A 145 0.59 16.29 -17.50
C ASP A 145 0.25 16.56 -16.02
N TRP A 146 1.02 16.03 -15.09
CA TRP A 146 0.81 16.32 -13.67
C TRP A 146 1.24 17.74 -13.31
N PRO A 147 0.55 18.39 -12.35
CA PRO A 147 0.96 19.69 -11.81
C PRO A 147 2.40 19.68 -11.31
N GLU A 148 3.15 20.77 -11.53
CA GLU A 148 4.57 20.85 -11.17
C GLU A 148 4.84 20.67 -9.68
N ASP A 149 3.95 21.16 -8.81
CA ASP A 149 4.04 20.96 -7.37
C ASP A 149 3.87 19.49 -6.97
N PHE A 150 2.99 18.76 -7.66
CA PHE A 150 2.83 17.33 -7.44
C PHE A 150 4.06 16.54 -7.93
N LYS A 151 4.58 16.85 -9.11
CA LYS A 151 5.82 16.27 -9.63
C LYS A 151 7.01 16.51 -8.68
N ALA A 152 7.10 17.73 -8.12
CA ALA A 152 8.14 18.07 -7.16
C ALA A 152 8.03 17.25 -5.86
N ARG A 153 6.82 17.03 -5.35
CA ARG A 153 6.57 16.19 -4.16
C ARG A 153 6.94 14.73 -4.44
N GLN A 154 6.51 14.16 -5.56
CA GLN A 154 6.88 12.79 -5.97
C GLN A 154 8.41 12.63 -6.12
N ALA A 155 9.08 13.61 -6.71
CA ALA A 155 10.54 13.62 -6.78
C ALA A 155 11.20 13.69 -5.39
N GLY A 156 10.58 14.37 -4.44
CA GLY A 156 10.99 14.40 -3.02
C GLY A 156 10.90 13.02 -2.37
N VAL A 157 9.76 12.34 -2.53
CA VAL A 157 9.55 10.98 -2.05
C VAL A 157 10.61 10.03 -2.61
N ARG A 158 10.79 10.04 -3.94
CA ARG A 158 11.80 9.21 -4.62
C ARG A 158 13.20 9.43 -4.08
N ARG A 159 13.63 10.69 -3.94
CA ARG A 159 14.94 11.01 -3.36
C ARG A 159 15.06 10.50 -1.93
N MET A 160 14.06 10.71 -1.10
CA MET A 160 14.07 10.25 0.29
C MET A 160 14.25 8.73 0.35
N LEU A 161 13.48 7.97 -0.42
CA LEU A 161 13.55 6.50 -0.43
C LEU A 161 14.90 5.98 -0.94
N THR A 162 15.43 6.57 -2.02
CA THR A 162 16.66 6.09 -2.67
C THR A 162 17.93 6.53 -1.95
N SER A 163 17.89 7.57 -1.09
CA SER A 163 19.04 8.06 -0.33
C SER A 163 18.96 7.77 1.17
N HIS A 164 17.87 7.13 1.66
CA HIS A 164 17.70 6.88 3.08
C HIS A 164 18.73 5.86 3.61
N PRO A 165 19.47 6.17 4.70
CA PRO A 165 20.57 5.31 5.17
C PRO A 165 20.11 3.91 5.61
N ASP A 166 18.88 3.80 6.13
CA ASP A 166 18.32 2.54 6.63
C ASP A 166 17.59 1.72 5.56
N LEU A 167 17.54 2.20 4.30
CA LEU A 167 16.86 1.50 3.22
C LEU A 167 17.85 1.00 2.16
N VAL A 168 17.46 -0.10 1.54
CA VAL A 168 17.99 -0.54 0.24
C VAL A 168 16.83 -0.46 -0.73
N SER A 169 16.94 0.40 -1.74
CA SER A 169 15.81 0.75 -2.61
C SER A 169 16.12 0.53 -4.08
N VAL A 170 15.10 0.21 -4.84
CA VAL A 170 15.12 0.13 -6.30
C VAL A 170 13.88 0.83 -6.87
N GLU A 171 14.08 1.59 -7.93
CA GLU A 171 12.99 2.15 -8.74
C GLU A 171 12.61 1.14 -9.82
N LEU A 172 11.31 0.86 -9.96
CA LEU A 172 10.78 -0.05 -10.95
C LEU A 172 9.84 0.72 -11.88
N ASP A 173 10.13 0.70 -13.17
CA ASP A 173 9.23 1.18 -14.22
C ASP A 173 8.21 0.08 -14.58
N HIS A 174 7.32 -0.21 -13.63
CA HIS A 174 6.32 -1.26 -13.72
C HIS A 174 4.97 -0.71 -13.28
N GLY A 175 3.91 -0.87 -14.09
CA GLY A 175 2.61 -0.25 -13.86
C GLY A 175 2.73 1.28 -13.81
N SER A 176 2.18 1.89 -12.76
CA SER A 176 2.26 3.33 -12.43
C SER A 176 3.67 3.81 -12.02
N GLY A 177 4.65 2.90 -12.01
CA GLY A 177 5.99 3.13 -11.47
C GLY A 177 6.02 2.99 -9.95
N MET A 178 7.03 2.30 -9.43
CA MET A 178 7.14 2.04 -8.00
C MET A 178 8.54 2.28 -7.48
N VAL A 179 8.66 2.58 -6.20
CA VAL A 179 9.89 2.37 -5.44
C VAL A 179 9.66 1.23 -4.46
N VAL A 180 10.50 0.21 -4.55
CA VAL A 180 10.53 -0.91 -3.60
C VAL A 180 11.76 -0.76 -2.72
N SER A 181 11.55 -0.79 -1.42
CA SER A 181 12.61 -0.63 -0.43
C SER A 181 12.56 -1.74 0.60
N THR A 182 13.73 -2.12 1.12
CA THR A 182 13.85 -3.02 2.28
C THR A 182 14.59 -2.30 3.40
N ARG A 183 14.05 -2.33 4.62
CA ARG A 183 14.72 -1.78 5.79
C ARG A 183 15.88 -2.68 6.22
N ARG A 184 17.05 -2.10 6.47
CA ARG A 184 18.27 -2.77 6.95
C ARG A 184 18.12 -3.37 8.34
#